data_2c6a504e195adaea036a780eaa6fb69a
#
_entry.id   2c6a504e195adaea036a780eaa6fb69a
#
_cell.length_a   1.000
_cell.length_b   1.000
_cell.length_c   1.000
_cell.angle_alpha   90.00
_cell.angle_beta   90.00
_cell.angle_gamma   90.00
#
_symmetry.space_group_name_H-M   'P 1'
#
loop_
_entity.id
_entity.type
_entity.pdbx_description
1 polymer ?
#
loop_
_entity_poly.entity_id
_entity_poly.type
_entity_poly.pdbx_seq_one_letter_code
_entity_poly.pdbx_strand_id
1 'polypeptide(L)'
;VAMLPFYIYYSMFGFQRVGDLIWAAADQRARGFLLGATAGRTTLGGEGLQHQDGSSLLVAGQVPNCRAYDPATAGELAVLLDHGMREMLEEQRDVFYYLTLMNENQPQPSLPDSLQGVTADVVRGLYRVSAPDAACQVRLLGSGTLLAEVQAAAAMLREDWGVAAEVWSATSYSELARDAREAQRWNRLHATAPPRASHLQQCLAGSLPVVATSDWVCAWPHTVAAYLDAPFTALGTDGFGRSDTRAALRGFFEIDRRHVVLAALAALARAGTLDAALVGQAVVRYGIDAEAPPSWKV
;
A
#
# COMPACT_ATOMS: atom_id res chain seq x y z
N VAL A 1 15.18 13.81 -30.44
CA VAL A 1 15.37 13.74 -28.95
C VAL A 1 14.24 12.93 -28.39
N ALA A 2 14.54 11.85 -27.64
CA ALA A 2 13.52 11.09 -26.94
C ALA A 2 12.96 11.96 -25.80
N MET A 3 11.65 12.02 -25.69
CA MET A 3 10.96 12.76 -24.63
C MET A 3 10.02 11.79 -23.89
N LEU A 4 9.97 11.88 -22.55
CA LEU A 4 8.99 11.18 -21.72
C LEU A 4 7.91 12.19 -21.31
N PRO A 5 6.65 11.99 -21.65
CA PRO A 5 5.56 12.80 -21.15
C PRO A 5 5.30 12.54 -19.67
N PHE A 6 5.00 13.60 -18.93
CA PHE A 6 4.42 13.58 -17.59
C PHE A 6 2.99 14.09 -17.72
N TYR A 7 2.02 13.21 -17.56
CA TYR A 7 0.62 13.56 -17.69
C TYR A 7 -0.04 13.52 -16.31
N ILE A 8 -0.42 14.70 -15.81
CA ILE A 8 -1.03 14.87 -14.50
C ILE A 8 -2.53 15.03 -14.66
N TYR A 9 -3.30 14.30 -13.86
CA TYR A 9 -4.76 14.38 -13.84
C TYR A 9 -5.30 14.05 -12.44
N TYR A 10 -6.54 14.43 -12.18
CA TYR A 10 -7.24 13.93 -10.99
C TYR A 10 -7.31 12.40 -11.06
N SER A 11 -6.81 11.73 -10.04
CA SER A 11 -6.69 10.27 -9.99
C SER A 11 -7.99 9.56 -10.38
N MET A 12 -9.13 10.00 -9.84
CA MET A 12 -10.45 9.45 -10.15
C MET A 12 -10.85 9.57 -11.63
N PHE A 13 -10.28 10.51 -12.39
CA PHE A 13 -10.66 10.74 -13.78
C PHE A 13 -9.69 10.12 -14.80
N GLY A 14 -8.74 9.32 -14.34
CA GLY A 14 -7.84 8.55 -15.18
C GLY A 14 -8.47 7.24 -15.65
N PHE A 15 -8.14 6.15 -14.97
CA PHE A 15 -8.58 4.81 -15.38
C PHE A 15 -10.10 4.64 -15.48
N GLN A 16 -10.88 5.36 -14.68
CA GLN A 16 -12.36 5.29 -14.72
C GLN A 16 -12.97 5.98 -15.95
N ARG A 17 -12.26 6.91 -16.59
CA ARG A 17 -12.81 7.67 -17.72
C ARG A 17 -12.08 7.47 -19.05
N VAL A 18 -10.78 7.22 -19.00
CA VAL A 18 -9.92 7.07 -20.18
C VAL A 18 -9.12 5.77 -20.15
N GLY A 19 -9.58 4.78 -19.40
CA GLY A 19 -8.91 3.50 -19.23
C GLY A 19 -8.70 2.75 -20.54
N ASP A 20 -9.63 2.83 -21.48
CA ASP A 20 -9.51 2.29 -22.84
C ASP A 20 -8.37 2.94 -23.64
N LEU A 21 -8.21 4.27 -23.51
CA LEU A 21 -7.11 5.00 -24.14
C LEU A 21 -5.77 4.69 -23.49
N ILE A 22 -5.74 4.51 -22.16
CA ILE A 22 -4.54 4.05 -21.44
C ILE A 22 -4.16 2.64 -21.90
N TRP A 23 -5.14 1.76 -22.05
CA TRP A 23 -4.91 0.41 -22.58
C TRP A 23 -4.37 0.44 -24.00
N ALA A 24 -4.96 1.25 -24.88
CA ALA A 24 -4.49 1.41 -26.26
C ALA A 24 -3.06 1.97 -26.32
N ALA A 25 -2.73 2.97 -25.49
CA ALA A 25 -1.39 3.51 -25.38
C ALA A 25 -0.38 2.46 -24.88
N ALA A 26 -0.78 1.64 -23.91
CA ALA A 26 0.00 0.52 -23.39
C ALA A 26 0.30 -0.52 -24.47
N ASP A 27 -0.71 -0.92 -25.25
CA ASP A 27 -0.59 -1.87 -26.37
C ASP A 27 0.34 -1.32 -27.47
N GLN A 28 0.30 -0.02 -27.71
CA GLN A 28 1.22 0.69 -28.63
C GLN A 28 2.62 0.91 -28.04
N ARG A 29 2.90 0.42 -26.83
CA ARG A 29 4.20 0.56 -26.16
C ARG A 29 4.59 2.02 -25.87
N ALA A 30 3.61 2.88 -25.61
CA ALA A 30 3.86 4.24 -25.19
C ALA A 30 4.60 4.25 -23.84
N ARG A 31 5.55 5.18 -23.71
CA ARG A 31 6.37 5.35 -22.50
C ARG A 31 6.09 6.71 -21.88
N GLY A 32 6.12 6.81 -20.56
CA GLY A 32 5.90 8.07 -19.85
C GLY A 32 5.38 7.83 -18.44
N PHE A 33 4.99 8.92 -17.80
CA PHE A 33 4.45 8.91 -16.44
C PHE A 33 3.02 9.44 -16.45
N LEU A 34 2.11 8.64 -15.92
CA LEU A 34 0.77 9.05 -15.53
C LEU A 34 0.81 9.39 -14.05
N LEU A 35 0.47 10.60 -13.68
CA LEU A 35 0.49 11.09 -12.32
C LEU A 35 -0.96 11.30 -11.85
N GLY A 36 -1.47 10.38 -11.05
CA GLY A 36 -2.78 10.49 -10.42
C GLY A 36 -2.72 11.46 -9.24
N ALA A 37 -2.97 12.74 -9.51
CA ALA A 37 -2.93 13.78 -8.49
C ALA A 37 -4.21 13.81 -7.65
N THR A 38 -4.10 14.34 -6.41
CA THR A 38 -5.19 14.32 -5.42
C THR A 38 -5.77 12.91 -5.24
N ALA A 39 -4.86 11.93 -5.14
CA ALA A 39 -5.22 10.54 -5.05
C ALA A 39 -5.77 10.15 -3.67
N GLY A 40 -6.44 8.99 -3.62
CA GLY A 40 -7.01 8.42 -2.40
C GLY A 40 -8.40 8.93 -2.08
N ARG A 41 -9.03 8.33 -1.08
CA ARG A 41 -10.36 8.69 -0.60
C ARG A 41 -10.31 9.58 0.61
N THR A 42 -9.56 9.19 1.63
CA THR A 42 -9.51 9.93 2.89
C THR A 42 -8.51 11.07 2.85
N THR A 43 -7.48 10.94 2.03
CA THR A 43 -6.45 11.98 1.85
C THR A 43 -7.02 13.22 1.16
N LEU A 44 -7.97 13.06 0.27
CA LEU A 44 -8.70 14.14 -0.40
C LEU A 44 -9.88 14.62 0.48
N GLY A 45 -9.57 15.31 1.59
CA GLY A 45 -10.56 15.84 2.51
C GLY A 45 -11.30 17.07 1.97
N GLY A 46 -12.61 17.17 2.25
CA GLY A 46 -13.42 18.34 1.91
C GLY A 46 -13.88 18.45 0.45
N GLU A 47 -13.53 17.50 -0.39
CA GLU A 47 -13.93 17.44 -1.81
C GLU A 47 -15.23 16.64 -1.98
N GLY A 48 -15.86 16.78 -3.14
CA GLY A 48 -16.99 15.94 -3.51
C GLY A 48 -16.57 14.48 -3.71
N LEU A 49 -17.45 13.56 -3.32
CA LEU A 49 -17.18 12.12 -3.38
C LEU A 49 -16.75 11.60 -4.78
N GLN A 50 -17.17 12.29 -5.86
CA GLN A 50 -16.82 11.95 -7.23
C GLN A 50 -15.32 12.15 -7.54
N HIS A 51 -14.55 12.84 -6.70
CA HIS A 51 -13.13 13.03 -6.84
C HIS A 51 -12.31 11.99 -6.05
N GLN A 52 -12.94 11.26 -5.13
CA GLN A 52 -12.26 10.34 -4.22
C GLN A 52 -12.04 8.97 -4.86
N ASP A 53 -10.82 8.78 -5.33
CA ASP A 53 -10.39 7.54 -6.00
C ASP A 53 -10.00 6.46 -5.00
N GLY A 54 -10.58 5.27 -5.16
CA GLY A 54 -10.23 4.11 -4.34
C GLY A 54 -9.77 2.90 -5.16
N SER A 55 -9.78 2.95 -6.50
CA SER A 55 -9.60 1.76 -7.33
C SER A 55 -8.56 1.87 -8.45
N SER A 56 -8.04 3.06 -8.75
CA SER A 56 -7.12 3.23 -9.88
C SER A 56 -5.86 2.38 -9.80
N LEU A 57 -5.27 2.18 -8.61
CA LEU A 57 -4.10 1.31 -8.45
C LEU A 57 -4.42 -0.17 -8.73
N LEU A 58 -5.60 -0.64 -8.34
CA LEU A 58 -6.05 -2.00 -8.67
C LEU A 58 -6.21 -2.17 -10.18
N VAL A 59 -6.82 -1.20 -10.87
CA VAL A 59 -7.02 -1.21 -12.32
C VAL A 59 -5.68 -1.08 -13.04
N ALA A 60 -4.82 -0.15 -12.64
CA ALA A 60 -3.48 0.03 -13.21
C ALA A 60 -2.64 -1.25 -13.15
N GLY A 61 -2.75 -2.00 -12.03
CA GLY A 61 -2.06 -3.28 -11.86
C GLY A 61 -2.49 -4.36 -12.85
N GLN A 62 -3.64 -4.21 -13.54
CA GLN A 62 -4.10 -5.13 -14.58
C GLN A 62 -3.48 -4.84 -15.95
N VAL A 63 -3.01 -3.61 -16.20
CA VAL A 63 -2.37 -3.27 -17.48
C VAL A 63 -0.97 -3.89 -17.53
N PRO A 64 -0.65 -4.73 -18.53
CA PRO A 64 0.52 -5.61 -18.50
C PRO A 64 1.87 -4.90 -18.32
N ASN A 65 2.04 -3.74 -18.92
CA ASN A 65 3.28 -2.96 -18.90
C ASN A 65 3.18 -1.67 -18.06
N CYS A 66 2.14 -1.52 -17.24
CA CYS A 66 2.01 -0.41 -16.28
C CYS A 66 2.73 -0.76 -14.97
N ARG A 67 3.64 0.11 -14.54
CA ARG A 67 4.28 0.08 -13.20
C ARG A 67 3.49 1.01 -12.29
N ALA A 68 2.70 0.47 -11.37
CA ALA A 68 1.79 1.25 -10.53
C ALA A 68 2.29 1.34 -9.08
N TYR A 69 2.45 2.56 -8.56
CA TYR A 69 3.00 2.80 -7.22
C TYR A 69 2.20 3.85 -6.44
N ASP A 70 2.21 3.70 -5.12
CA ASP A 70 1.62 4.59 -4.12
C ASP A 70 2.69 5.09 -3.13
N PRO A 71 3.56 6.02 -3.54
CA PRO A 71 4.65 6.50 -2.69
C PRO A 71 4.11 7.28 -1.49
N ALA A 72 4.69 7.05 -0.31
CA ALA A 72 4.37 7.74 0.94
C ALA A 72 5.20 9.02 1.13
N THR A 73 6.39 9.10 0.54
CA THR A 73 7.33 10.19 0.75
C THR A 73 7.88 10.73 -0.57
N ALA A 74 8.37 11.99 -0.52
CA ALA A 74 9.06 12.59 -1.66
C ALA A 74 10.32 11.79 -2.06
N GLY A 75 10.96 11.12 -1.09
CA GLY A 75 12.12 10.26 -1.35
C GLY A 75 11.75 9.03 -2.17
N GLU A 76 10.68 8.33 -1.79
CA GLU A 76 10.17 7.21 -2.58
C GLU A 76 9.80 7.64 -4.00
N LEU A 77 9.09 8.78 -4.13
CA LEU A 77 8.71 9.33 -5.42
C LEU A 77 9.96 9.63 -6.29
N ALA A 78 10.98 10.25 -5.73
CA ALA A 78 12.22 10.56 -6.45
C ALA A 78 12.92 9.29 -6.95
N VAL A 79 13.01 8.24 -6.11
CA VAL A 79 13.57 6.93 -6.49
C VAL A 79 12.79 6.32 -7.66
N LEU A 80 11.46 6.34 -7.59
CA LEU A 80 10.58 5.77 -8.62
C LEU A 80 10.69 6.53 -9.95
N LEU A 81 10.77 7.87 -9.89
CA LEU A 81 10.96 8.69 -11.10
C LEU A 81 12.32 8.44 -11.75
N ASP A 82 13.41 8.44 -10.97
CA ASP A 82 14.76 8.16 -11.48
C ASP A 82 14.84 6.77 -12.12
N HIS A 83 14.32 5.75 -11.41
CA HIS A 83 14.29 4.38 -11.92
C HIS A 83 13.47 4.28 -13.22
N GLY A 84 12.27 4.88 -13.25
CA GLY A 84 11.40 4.85 -14.42
C GLY A 84 12.01 5.56 -15.65
N MET A 85 12.66 6.70 -15.42
CA MET A 85 13.39 7.38 -16.51
C MET A 85 14.51 6.48 -17.06
N ARG A 86 15.28 5.82 -16.20
CA ARG A 86 16.34 4.90 -16.63
C ARG A 86 15.78 3.70 -17.38
N GLU A 87 14.74 3.03 -16.83
CA GLU A 87 14.10 1.87 -17.44
C GLU A 87 13.57 2.20 -18.87
N MET A 88 12.95 3.38 -19.03
CA MET A 88 12.37 3.79 -20.32
C MET A 88 13.35 4.40 -21.31
N LEU A 89 14.35 5.18 -20.85
CA LEU A 89 15.25 5.91 -21.74
C LEU A 89 16.58 5.18 -22.00
N GLU A 90 17.16 4.57 -20.98
CA GLU A 90 18.46 3.88 -21.08
C GLU A 90 18.28 2.42 -21.46
N GLU A 91 17.44 1.69 -20.71
CA GLU A 91 17.18 0.27 -20.93
C GLU A 91 16.19 0.01 -22.08
N GLN A 92 15.50 1.06 -22.57
CA GLN A 92 14.55 1.01 -23.67
C GLN A 92 13.39 0.01 -23.46
N ARG A 93 12.99 -0.20 -22.19
CA ARG A 93 11.89 -1.10 -21.88
C ARG A 93 10.54 -0.49 -22.24
N ASP A 94 9.64 -1.32 -22.74
CA ASP A 94 8.29 -0.93 -23.14
C ASP A 94 7.34 -0.95 -21.93
N VAL A 95 7.57 -0.01 -21.01
CA VAL A 95 6.77 0.20 -19.79
C VAL A 95 6.38 1.67 -19.67
N PHE A 96 5.34 1.93 -18.90
CA PHE A 96 4.99 3.26 -18.41
C PHE A 96 4.64 3.20 -16.92
N TYR A 97 4.68 4.34 -16.26
CA TYR A 97 4.46 4.42 -14.81
C TYR A 97 3.15 5.10 -14.50
N TYR A 98 2.42 4.58 -13.52
CA TYR A 98 1.34 5.26 -12.83
C TYR A 98 1.75 5.50 -11.38
N LEU A 99 1.89 6.78 -11.00
CA LEU A 99 2.30 7.20 -9.65
C LEU A 99 1.20 8.04 -9.04
N THR A 100 0.81 7.73 -7.81
CA THR A 100 -0.15 8.54 -7.08
C THR A 100 0.54 9.73 -6.42
N LEU A 101 -0.14 10.88 -6.43
CA LEU A 101 0.31 12.09 -5.76
C LEU A 101 -0.77 12.54 -4.78
N MET A 102 -0.40 12.59 -3.52
CA MET A 102 -1.30 12.95 -2.42
C MET A 102 -1.16 14.44 -2.07
N ASN A 103 -2.24 15.11 -1.70
CA ASN A 103 -2.26 16.53 -1.35
C ASN A 103 -2.26 16.80 0.17
N GLU A 104 -1.86 15.83 0.97
CA GLU A 104 -1.72 16.00 2.41
C GLU A 104 -0.29 16.42 2.78
N ASN A 105 -0.17 17.51 3.53
CA ASN A 105 1.12 17.95 4.06
C ASN A 105 1.54 17.02 5.19
N GLN A 106 2.68 16.37 5.01
CA GLN A 106 3.29 15.50 6.01
C GLN A 106 4.76 15.86 6.20
N PRO A 107 5.33 15.68 7.41
CA PRO A 107 6.75 15.76 7.60
C PRO A 107 7.46 14.80 6.63
N GLN A 108 8.39 15.32 5.86
CA GLN A 108 9.19 14.49 4.96
C GLN A 108 10.49 14.13 5.68
N PRO A 109 10.79 12.84 5.85
CA PRO A 109 12.11 12.45 6.30
C PRO A 109 13.13 12.93 5.27
N SER A 110 14.28 13.43 5.72
CA SER A 110 15.39 13.67 4.79
C SER A 110 15.65 12.36 4.05
N LEU A 111 15.92 12.44 2.75
CA LEU A 111 16.43 11.30 1.97
C LEU A 111 17.64 10.79 2.74
N PRO A 112 17.53 9.72 3.51
CA PRO A 112 18.64 9.33 4.33
C PRO A 112 19.65 8.60 3.45
N ASP A 113 20.92 8.63 3.86
CA ASP A 113 21.88 7.63 3.42
C ASP A 113 21.33 6.20 3.56
N SER A 114 20.35 5.99 4.44
CA SER A 114 19.57 4.77 4.59
C SER A 114 18.74 4.36 3.36
N LEU A 115 18.30 5.29 2.49
CA LEU A 115 17.67 4.89 1.22
C LEU A 115 18.67 4.35 0.20
N GLN A 116 19.97 4.58 0.34
CA GLN A 116 20.95 3.98 -0.55
C GLN A 116 20.95 2.44 -0.47
N GLY A 117 20.63 1.88 0.70
CA GLY A 117 20.48 0.43 0.88
C GLY A 117 19.11 -0.14 0.50
N VAL A 118 18.06 0.70 0.34
CA VAL A 118 16.67 0.25 0.12
C VAL A 118 16.04 0.78 -1.16
N THR A 119 16.75 1.55 -1.99
CA THR A 119 16.21 2.06 -3.26
C THR A 119 15.68 0.96 -4.17
N ALA A 120 16.39 -0.17 -4.25
CA ALA A 120 15.93 -1.33 -5.00
C ALA A 120 14.64 -1.91 -4.42
N ASP A 121 14.48 -1.91 -3.11
CA ASP A 121 13.31 -2.47 -2.44
C ASP A 121 12.10 -1.52 -2.56
N VAL A 122 12.31 -0.20 -2.60
CA VAL A 122 11.29 0.80 -2.97
C VAL A 122 10.71 0.47 -4.35
N VAL A 123 11.55 0.18 -5.33
CA VAL A 123 11.13 -0.20 -6.70
C VAL A 123 10.46 -1.58 -6.71
N ARG A 124 10.92 -2.52 -5.89
CA ARG A 124 10.33 -3.86 -5.77
C ARG A 124 8.98 -3.87 -5.04
N GLY A 125 8.61 -2.76 -4.40
CA GLY A 125 7.27 -2.53 -3.85
C GLY A 125 7.14 -2.63 -2.34
N LEU A 126 8.19 -3.01 -1.58
CA LEU A 126 8.12 -3.16 -0.12
C LEU A 126 9.50 -3.02 0.52
N TYR A 127 9.60 -2.17 1.56
CA TYR A 127 10.79 -2.08 2.39
C TYR A 127 10.45 -1.78 3.85
N ARG A 128 11.33 -2.18 4.77
CA ARG A 128 11.13 -1.95 6.21
C ARG A 128 11.55 -0.54 6.61
N VAL A 129 10.60 0.20 7.19
CA VAL A 129 10.80 1.56 7.69
C VAL A 129 11.37 1.54 9.11
N SER A 130 10.85 0.67 9.96
CA SER A 130 11.34 0.53 11.33
C SER A 130 11.14 -0.88 11.88
N ALA A 131 12.01 -1.26 12.80
CA ALA A 131 11.90 -2.48 13.58
C ALA A 131 11.85 -2.13 15.08
N PRO A 132 11.14 -2.92 15.90
CA PRO A 132 11.15 -2.75 17.34
C PRO A 132 12.47 -3.27 17.94
N ASP A 133 12.82 -2.76 19.14
CA ASP A 133 13.95 -3.27 19.91
C ASP A 133 13.66 -4.66 20.53
N ALA A 134 12.38 -5.00 20.69
CA ALA A 134 11.91 -6.29 21.19
C ALA A 134 11.60 -7.27 20.04
N ALA A 135 11.35 -8.54 20.38
CA ALA A 135 10.91 -9.53 19.41
C ALA A 135 9.59 -9.10 18.74
N CYS A 136 9.60 -8.99 17.41
CA CYS A 136 8.44 -8.60 16.62
C CYS A 136 7.29 -9.60 16.78
N GLN A 137 6.07 -9.09 16.99
CA GLN A 137 4.86 -9.89 17.14
C GLN A 137 3.88 -9.70 15.97
N VAL A 138 3.90 -8.55 15.32
CA VAL A 138 3.02 -8.20 14.19
C VAL A 138 3.74 -7.30 13.20
N ARG A 139 3.42 -7.43 11.92
CA ARG A 139 3.93 -6.57 10.85
C ARG A 139 2.84 -5.65 10.36
N LEU A 140 3.14 -4.36 10.31
CA LEU A 140 2.22 -3.32 9.84
C LEU A 140 2.74 -2.76 8.53
N LEU A 141 1.93 -2.82 7.48
CA LEU A 141 2.23 -2.27 6.16
C LEU A 141 1.38 -1.02 5.93
N GLY A 142 2.00 0.07 5.52
CA GLY A 142 1.32 1.29 5.10
C GLY A 142 1.71 1.67 3.67
N SER A 143 0.78 2.24 2.91
CA SER A 143 1.06 2.82 1.60
C SER A 143 0.57 4.27 1.53
N GLY A 144 1.19 5.08 0.67
CA GLY A 144 0.84 6.48 0.55
C GLY A 144 0.81 7.20 1.91
N THR A 145 -0.12 8.12 2.09
CA THR A 145 -0.24 8.91 3.33
C THR A 145 -0.60 8.06 4.56
N LEU A 146 -1.16 6.86 4.38
CA LEU A 146 -1.52 5.97 5.49
C LEU A 146 -0.30 5.36 6.20
N LEU A 147 0.91 5.48 5.63
CA LEU A 147 2.14 5.10 6.34
C LEU A 147 2.28 5.85 7.68
N ALA A 148 1.86 7.12 7.75
CA ALA A 148 1.89 7.90 8.98
C ALA A 148 0.91 7.35 10.05
N GLU A 149 -0.28 6.91 9.64
CA GLU A 149 -1.24 6.25 10.56
C GLU A 149 -0.67 4.91 11.07
N VAL A 150 -0.01 4.15 10.23
CA VAL A 150 0.62 2.88 10.59
C VAL A 150 1.78 3.08 11.56
N GLN A 151 2.62 4.10 11.35
CA GLN A 151 3.71 4.46 12.28
C GLN A 151 3.16 4.88 13.66
N ALA A 152 2.10 5.68 13.66
CA ALA A 152 1.43 6.06 14.91
C ALA A 152 0.79 4.85 15.61
N ALA A 153 0.18 3.93 14.87
CA ALA A 153 -0.37 2.69 15.42
C ALA A 153 0.71 1.80 16.05
N ALA A 154 1.88 1.70 15.44
CA ALA A 154 3.01 0.95 16.02
C ALA A 154 3.48 1.54 17.36
N ALA A 155 3.48 2.88 17.49
CA ALA A 155 3.77 3.55 18.76
C ALA A 155 2.68 3.24 19.82
N MET A 156 1.39 3.35 19.45
CA MET A 156 0.27 3.02 20.33
C MET A 156 0.27 1.56 20.76
N LEU A 157 0.58 0.61 19.87
CA LEU A 157 0.71 -0.82 20.20
C LEU A 157 1.76 -1.04 21.28
N ARG A 158 2.92 -0.39 21.14
CA ARG A 158 4.00 -0.47 22.15
C ARG A 158 3.60 0.15 23.48
N GLU A 159 3.05 1.37 23.45
CA GLU A 159 2.79 2.18 24.65
C GLU A 159 1.56 1.72 25.42
N ASP A 160 0.50 1.38 24.72
CA ASP A 160 -0.78 1.01 25.33
C ASP A 160 -0.91 -0.50 25.63
N TRP A 161 -0.22 -1.35 24.84
CA TRP A 161 -0.47 -2.79 24.83
C TRP A 161 0.79 -3.64 25.00
N GLY A 162 1.99 -3.05 25.01
CA GLY A 162 3.25 -3.79 25.09
C GLY A 162 3.51 -4.68 23.87
N VAL A 163 2.87 -4.40 22.73
CA VAL A 163 3.01 -5.17 21.49
C VAL A 163 4.07 -4.54 20.59
N ALA A 164 5.05 -5.35 20.20
CA ALA A 164 6.14 -4.96 19.33
C ALA A 164 5.77 -5.17 17.85
N ALA A 165 5.81 -4.09 17.05
CA ALA A 165 5.44 -4.11 15.64
C ALA A 165 6.57 -3.63 14.73
N GLU A 166 6.84 -4.34 13.63
CA GLU A 166 7.59 -3.82 12.48
C GLU A 166 6.70 -2.93 11.62
N VAL A 167 7.26 -1.84 11.09
CA VAL A 167 6.59 -0.97 10.13
C VAL A 167 7.27 -1.08 8.76
N TRP A 168 6.46 -1.28 7.74
CA TRP A 168 6.87 -1.44 6.35
C TRP A 168 6.15 -0.42 5.46
N SER A 169 6.87 0.16 4.49
CA SER A 169 6.26 0.92 3.41
C SER A 169 6.00 -0.01 2.23
N ALA A 170 4.74 -0.12 1.84
CA ALA A 170 4.31 -0.87 0.67
C ALA A 170 4.07 0.09 -0.50
N THR A 171 5.10 0.34 -1.28
CA THR A 171 5.03 1.26 -2.41
C THR A 171 4.26 0.70 -3.60
N SER A 172 4.19 -0.65 -3.75
CA SER A 172 3.42 -1.28 -4.83
C SER A 172 3.00 -2.71 -4.54
N TYR A 173 1.73 -2.93 -4.23
CA TYR A 173 1.19 -4.29 -4.17
C TYR A 173 1.12 -4.97 -5.55
N SER A 174 1.01 -4.19 -6.64
CA SER A 174 0.96 -4.72 -8.01
C SER A 174 2.29 -5.35 -8.43
N GLU A 175 3.42 -4.69 -8.14
CA GLU A 175 4.76 -5.23 -8.46
C GLU A 175 5.10 -6.42 -7.57
N LEU A 176 4.74 -6.37 -6.27
CA LEU A 176 4.87 -7.51 -5.36
C LEU A 176 4.09 -8.74 -5.86
N ALA A 177 2.86 -8.54 -6.31
CA ALA A 177 2.04 -9.64 -6.85
C ALA A 177 2.60 -10.19 -8.17
N ARG A 178 3.20 -9.34 -9.03
CA ARG A 178 3.87 -9.78 -10.27
C ARG A 178 5.08 -10.65 -9.97
N ASP A 179 5.98 -10.18 -9.10
CA ASP A 179 7.16 -10.93 -8.67
C ASP A 179 6.77 -12.27 -8.03
N ALA A 180 5.76 -12.28 -7.17
CA ALA A 180 5.28 -13.50 -6.52
C ALA A 180 4.69 -14.52 -7.53
N ARG A 181 3.91 -14.06 -8.51
CA ARG A 181 3.38 -14.90 -9.59
C ARG A 181 4.49 -15.49 -10.46
N GLU A 182 5.52 -14.69 -10.74
CA GLU A 182 6.68 -15.11 -11.51
C GLU A 182 7.47 -16.20 -10.77
N ALA A 183 7.74 -16.01 -9.48
CA ALA A 183 8.38 -17.01 -8.63
C ALA A 183 7.56 -18.30 -8.55
N GLN A 184 6.24 -18.24 -8.33
CA GLN A 184 5.36 -19.42 -8.33
C GLN A 184 5.33 -20.14 -9.67
N ARG A 185 5.26 -19.38 -10.78
CA ARG A 185 5.31 -19.97 -12.12
C ARG A 185 6.61 -20.70 -12.34
N TRP A 186 7.74 -20.09 -11.98
CA TRP A 186 9.06 -20.69 -12.11
C TRP A 186 9.14 -22.00 -11.31
N ASN A 187 8.74 -21.97 -10.03
CA ASN A 187 8.75 -23.13 -9.13
C ASN A 187 7.92 -24.30 -9.69
N ARG A 188 6.73 -24.00 -10.24
CA ARG A 188 5.86 -25.00 -10.84
C ARG A 188 6.49 -25.66 -12.08
N LEU A 189 7.23 -24.89 -12.88
CA LEU A 189 7.86 -25.37 -14.10
C LEU A 189 9.21 -26.07 -13.85
N HIS A 190 9.82 -25.86 -12.68
CA HIS A 190 11.13 -26.36 -12.29
C HIS A 190 11.06 -27.11 -10.96
N ALA A 191 10.17 -28.10 -10.86
CA ALA A 191 9.84 -28.79 -9.61
C ALA A 191 11.03 -29.51 -8.95
N THR A 192 12.11 -29.80 -9.68
CA THR A 192 13.33 -30.43 -9.17
C THR A 192 14.45 -29.44 -8.81
N ALA A 193 14.28 -28.15 -9.13
CA ALA A 193 15.25 -27.11 -8.78
C ALA A 193 14.90 -26.50 -7.40
N PRO A 194 15.89 -25.88 -6.72
CA PRO A 194 15.61 -25.13 -5.49
C PRO A 194 14.53 -24.06 -5.73
N PRO A 195 13.51 -23.93 -4.85
CA PRO A 195 12.45 -22.98 -5.06
C PRO A 195 12.96 -21.54 -4.98
N ARG A 196 12.38 -20.66 -5.80
CA ARG A 196 12.59 -19.21 -5.72
C ARG A 196 11.56 -18.59 -4.77
N ALA A 197 12.04 -17.73 -3.88
CA ALA A 197 11.19 -16.89 -3.04
C ALA A 197 11.07 -15.51 -3.68
N SER A 198 9.84 -14.98 -3.76
CA SER A 198 9.59 -13.60 -4.16
C SER A 198 10.12 -12.60 -3.12
N HIS A 199 10.25 -11.33 -3.53
CA HIS A 199 10.63 -10.25 -2.59
C HIS A 199 9.68 -10.17 -1.38
N LEU A 200 8.38 -10.24 -1.63
CA LEU A 200 7.37 -10.29 -0.58
C LEU A 200 7.64 -11.42 0.43
N GLN A 201 7.91 -12.63 -0.05
CA GLN A 201 8.20 -13.80 0.79
C GLN A 201 9.52 -13.67 1.54
N GLN A 202 10.52 -13.00 0.97
CA GLN A 202 11.79 -12.72 1.64
C GLN A 202 11.61 -11.68 2.75
N CYS A 203 10.86 -10.59 2.49
CA CYS A 203 10.60 -9.53 3.47
C CYS A 203 9.72 -9.99 4.62
N LEU A 204 8.66 -10.74 4.32
CA LEU A 204 7.62 -11.13 5.27
C LEU A 204 7.66 -12.64 5.59
N ALA A 205 8.84 -13.23 5.63
CA ALA A 205 9.01 -14.66 5.93
C ALA A 205 8.44 -15.03 7.30
N GLY A 206 7.90 -16.26 7.41
CA GLY A 206 7.32 -16.81 8.65
C GLY A 206 5.85 -16.50 8.80
N SER A 207 5.32 -16.72 10.02
CA SER A 207 3.89 -16.76 10.30
C SER A 207 3.37 -15.56 11.11
N LEU A 208 4.18 -14.52 11.33
CA LEU A 208 3.74 -13.33 12.06
C LEU A 208 2.58 -12.64 11.32
N PRO A 209 1.48 -12.31 12.00
CA PRO A 209 0.35 -11.63 11.38
C PRO A 209 0.77 -10.34 10.66
N VAL A 210 0.14 -10.07 9.52
CA VAL A 210 0.35 -8.88 8.71
C VAL A 210 -0.93 -8.08 8.65
N VAL A 211 -0.86 -6.79 8.98
CA VAL A 211 -1.95 -5.82 8.80
C VAL A 211 -1.50 -4.80 7.77
N ALA A 212 -2.22 -4.71 6.66
CA ALA A 212 -1.93 -3.79 5.56
C ALA A 212 -3.00 -2.69 5.51
N THR A 213 -2.58 -1.43 5.51
CA THR A 213 -3.48 -0.27 5.53
C THR A 213 -3.19 0.63 4.35
N SER A 214 -4.24 0.97 3.59
CA SER A 214 -4.12 1.84 2.42
C SER A 214 -5.35 2.74 2.24
N ASP A 215 -5.19 3.83 1.50
CA ASP A 215 -6.29 4.73 1.13
C ASP A 215 -7.07 4.23 -0.11
N TRP A 216 -6.95 2.94 -0.41
CA TRP A 216 -7.50 2.25 -1.57
C TRP A 216 -8.42 1.12 -1.13
N VAL A 217 -9.21 0.57 -2.06
CA VAL A 217 -10.07 -0.60 -1.76
C VAL A 217 -9.23 -1.78 -1.28
N CYS A 218 -9.74 -2.56 -0.32
CA CYS A 218 -9.06 -3.72 0.27
C CYS A 218 -8.60 -4.75 -0.77
N ALA A 219 -9.26 -4.81 -1.92
CA ALA A 219 -8.88 -5.71 -3.01
C ALA A 219 -7.44 -5.47 -3.50
N TRP A 220 -6.91 -4.24 -3.42
CA TRP A 220 -5.55 -3.94 -3.86
C TRP A 220 -4.47 -4.58 -2.96
N PRO A 221 -4.40 -4.35 -1.64
CA PRO A 221 -3.47 -5.08 -0.79
C PRO A 221 -3.76 -6.59 -0.75
N HIS A 222 -5.01 -7.04 -0.89
CA HIS A 222 -5.33 -8.46 -0.95
C HIS A 222 -4.70 -9.20 -2.15
N THR A 223 -4.25 -8.50 -3.20
CA THR A 223 -3.57 -9.12 -4.35
C THR A 223 -2.32 -9.91 -3.95
N VAL A 224 -1.72 -9.62 -2.78
CA VAL A 224 -0.53 -10.32 -2.29
C VAL A 224 -0.81 -11.38 -1.21
N ALA A 225 -2.01 -11.38 -0.63
CA ALA A 225 -2.34 -12.24 0.51
C ALA A 225 -2.10 -13.74 0.26
N ALA A 226 -2.42 -14.23 -0.95
CA ALA A 226 -2.28 -15.64 -1.33
C ALA A 226 -0.82 -16.12 -1.46
N TYR A 227 0.15 -15.21 -1.41
CA TYR A 227 1.58 -15.52 -1.53
C TYR A 227 2.31 -15.53 -0.18
N LEU A 228 1.60 -15.28 0.92
CA LEU A 228 2.12 -15.29 2.28
C LEU A 228 1.62 -16.52 3.05
N ASP A 229 2.48 -17.09 3.87
CA ASP A 229 2.10 -18.13 4.85
C ASP A 229 1.48 -17.49 6.11
N ALA A 230 1.72 -16.21 6.32
CA ALA A 230 1.23 -15.44 7.45
C ALA A 230 -0.25 -15.05 7.30
N PRO A 231 -1.02 -14.99 8.41
CA PRO A 231 -2.34 -14.38 8.40
C PRO A 231 -2.28 -12.92 7.91
N PHE A 232 -3.15 -12.56 6.96
CA PHE A 232 -3.16 -11.24 6.34
C PHE A 232 -4.50 -10.55 6.57
N THR A 233 -4.46 -9.29 7.03
CA THR A 233 -5.64 -8.44 7.21
C THR A 233 -5.41 -7.14 6.42
N ALA A 234 -6.35 -6.78 5.54
CA ALA A 234 -6.32 -5.52 4.83
C ALA A 234 -7.35 -4.55 5.41
N LEU A 235 -6.93 -3.30 5.62
CA LEU A 235 -7.77 -2.15 5.91
C LEU A 235 -7.72 -1.21 4.71
N GLY A 236 -8.90 -0.82 4.21
CA GLY A 236 -9.01 -0.02 3.00
C GLY A 236 -10.34 0.71 2.91
N THR A 237 -10.52 1.46 1.84
CA THR A 237 -11.63 2.39 1.66
C THR A 237 -12.73 1.82 0.76
N ASP A 238 -13.29 0.66 1.12
CA ASP A 238 -14.38 0.06 0.36
C ASP A 238 -15.67 0.87 0.51
N GLY A 239 -16.48 0.92 -0.55
CA GLY A 239 -17.70 1.70 -0.63
C GLY A 239 -17.57 2.97 -1.48
N PHE A 240 -18.48 3.91 -1.33
CA PHE A 240 -18.41 5.22 -1.98
C PHE A 240 -17.56 6.20 -1.18
N GLY A 241 -16.95 7.18 -1.88
CA GLY A 241 -16.31 8.32 -1.21
C GLY A 241 -17.31 9.16 -0.40
N ARG A 242 -16.79 9.99 0.50
CA ARG A 242 -17.58 10.94 1.29
C ARG A 242 -16.85 12.26 1.45
N SER A 243 -17.61 13.36 1.55
CA SER A 243 -17.05 14.68 1.75
C SER A 243 -17.01 15.00 3.25
N ASP A 244 -15.80 14.93 3.83
CA ASP A 244 -15.57 15.26 5.23
C ASP A 244 -14.09 15.63 5.46
N THR A 245 -13.69 15.84 6.70
CA THR A 245 -12.27 15.98 7.09
C THR A 245 -11.54 14.66 6.97
N ARG A 246 -10.21 14.69 6.78
CA ARG A 246 -9.37 13.47 6.73
C ARG A 246 -9.54 12.57 7.95
N ALA A 247 -9.59 13.18 9.14
CA ALA A 247 -9.76 12.43 10.38
C ALA A 247 -11.11 11.70 10.45
N ALA A 248 -12.20 12.38 10.07
CA ALA A 248 -13.53 11.78 10.03
C ALA A 248 -13.61 10.66 8.97
N LEU A 249 -13.06 10.90 7.78
CA LEU A 249 -13.02 9.90 6.69
C LEU A 249 -12.22 8.65 7.09
N ARG A 250 -11.04 8.81 7.71
CA ARG A 250 -10.23 7.67 8.18
C ARG A 250 -10.92 6.87 9.27
N GLY A 251 -11.67 7.54 10.16
CA GLY A 251 -12.52 6.88 11.14
C GLY A 251 -13.68 6.12 10.49
N PHE A 252 -14.37 6.75 9.52
CA PHE A 252 -15.48 6.16 8.78
C PHE A 252 -15.08 4.92 7.97
N PHE A 253 -13.91 4.95 7.32
CA PHE A 253 -13.38 3.81 6.57
C PHE A 253 -12.59 2.82 7.43
N GLU A 254 -12.49 3.04 8.74
CA GLU A 254 -11.80 2.16 9.69
C GLU A 254 -10.32 1.93 9.34
N ILE A 255 -9.63 2.99 8.86
CA ILE A 255 -8.23 2.94 8.45
C ILE A 255 -7.31 3.88 9.25
N ASP A 256 -7.83 4.54 10.29
CA ASP A 256 -7.02 5.35 11.19
C ASP A 256 -6.16 4.47 12.13
N ARG A 257 -5.23 5.10 12.84
CA ARG A 257 -4.31 4.42 13.79
C ARG A 257 -5.01 3.56 14.82
N ARG A 258 -6.21 3.91 15.27
CA ARG A 258 -6.99 3.16 16.27
C ARG A 258 -7.47 1.83 15.68
N HIS A 259 -7.97 1.86 14.45
CA HIS A 259 -8.42 0.66 13.74
C HIS A 259 -7.26 -0.22 13.32
N VAL A 260 -6.08 0.35 12.98
CA VAL A 260 -4.86 -0.41 12.74
C VAL A 260 -4.43 -1.15 14.00
N VAL A 261 -4.44 -0.48 15.18
CA VAL A 261 -4.17 -1.13 16.47
C VAL A 261 -5.17 -2.25 16.73
N LEU A 262 -6.47 -1.99 16.57
CA LEU A 262 -7.51 -2.99 16.79
C LEU A 262 -7.33 -4.21 15.88
N ALA A 263 -7.03 -4.01 14.60
CA ALA A 263 -6.79 -5.08 13.64
C ALA A 263 -5.55 -5.92 14.02
N ALA A 264 -4.49 -5.28 14.50
CA ALA A 264 -3.28 -5.96 14.96
C ALA A 264 -3.55 -6.82 16.19
N LEU A 265 -4.23 -6.27 17.22
CA LEU A 265 -4.62 -7.03 18.42
C LEU A 265 -5.55 -8.20 18.08
N ALA A 266 -6.53 -7.98 17.19
CA ALA A 266 -7.44 -9.04 16.73
C ALA A 266 -6.69 -10.14 15.94
N ALA A 267 -5.69 -9.79 15.14
CA ALA A 267 -4.86 -10.76 14.44
C ALA A 267 -4.02 -11.60 15.39
N LEU A 268 -3.42 -10.98 16.41
CA LEU A 268 -2.67 -11.68 17.48
C LEU A 268 -3.56 -12.58 18.33
N ALA A 269 -4.77 -12.13 18.67
CA ALA A 269 -5.74 -12.95 19.40
C ALA A 269 -6.17 -14.19 18.60
N ARG A 270 -6.43 -14.04 17.30
CA ARG A 270 -6.73 -15.17 16.40
C ARG A 270 -5.55 -16.15 16.26
N ALA A 271 -4.34 -15.64 16.32
CA ALA A 271 -3.12 -16.45 16.32
C ALA A 271 -2.86 -17.14 17.68
N GLY A 272 -3.67 -16.87 18.72
CA GLY A 272 -3.52 -17.42 20.06
C GLY A 272 -2.33 -16.87 20.86
N THR A 273 -1.75 -15.75 20.42
CA THR A 273 -0.59 -15.11 21.07
C THR A 273 -0.97 -13.94 21.98
N LEU A 274 -2.25 -13.56 21.99
CA LEU A 274 -2.80 -12.47 22.81
C LEU A 274 -4.19 -12.85 23.33
N ASP A 275 -4.56 -12.40 24.54
CA ASP A 275 -5.90 -12.61 25.08
C ASP A 275 -6.93 -11.78 24.27
N ALA A 276 -8.00 -12.43 23.79
CA ALA A 276 -9.09 -11.79 23.07
C ALA A 276 -9.81 -10.69 23.88
N ALA A 277 -9.77 -10.74 25.21
CA ALA A 277 -10.31 -9.71 26.07
C ALA A 277 -9.64 -8.33 25.84
N LEU A 278 -8.37 -8.31 25.43
CA LEU A 278 -7.66 -7.06 25.12
C LEU A 278 -8.22 -6.37 23.87
N VAL A 279 -8.76 -7.12 22.90
CA VAL A 279 -9.45 -6.56 21.73
C VAL A 279 -10.69 -5.76 22.16
N GLY A 280 -11.50 -6.33 23.06
CA GLY A 280 -12.66 -5.64 23.63
C GLY A 280 -12.27 -4.38 24.44
N GLN A 281 -11.17 -4.45 25.19
CA GLN A 281 -10.64 -3.29 25.91
C GLN A 281 -10.18 -2.19 24.93
N ALA A 282 -9.59 -2.53 23.77
CA ALA A 282 -9.18 -1.57 22.75
C ALA A 282 -10.38 -0.88 22.12
N VAL A 283 -11.47 -1.60 21.82
CA VAL A 283 -12.73 -1.02 21.34
C VAL A 283 -13.22 0.07 22.30
N VAL A 284 -13.28 -0.23 23.60
CA VAL A 284 -13.71 0.73 24.63
C VAL A 284 -12.72 1.89 24.78
N ARG A 285 -11.41 1.60 24.85
CA ARG A 285 -10.34 2.61 25.04
C ARG A 285 -10.33 3.65 23.94
N TYR A 286 -10.51 3.22 22.70
CA TYR A 286 -10.45 4.10 21.53
C TYR A 286 -11.81 4.65 21.09
N GLY A 287 -12.88 4.33 21.81
CA GLY A 287 -14.24 4.81 21.52
C GLY A 287 -14.73 4.36 20.15
N ILE A 288 -14.43 3.12 19.75
CA ILE A 288 -14.87 2.55 18.48
C ILE A 288 -16.30 2.03 18.66
N ASP A 289 -17.19 2.43 17.76
CA ASP A 289 -18.56 1.91 17.73
C ASP A 289 -18.58 0.56 17.01
N ALA A 290 -18.68 -0.51 17.77
CA ALA A 290 -18.70 -1.88 17.23
C ALA A 290 -19.98 -2.23 16.46
N GLU A 291 -21.04 -1.44 16.63
CA GLU A 291 -22.34 -1.64 15.94
C GLU A 291 -22.49 -0.74 14.71
N ALA A 292 -21.51 0.13 14.43
CA ALA A 292 -21.52 0.97 13.24
C ALA A 292 -21.58 0.10 11.96
N PRO A 293 -22.43 0.45 10.98
CA PRO A 293 -22.48 -0.26 9.72
C PRO A 293 -21.17 -0.06 8.94
N PRO A 294 -20.66 -1.09 8.25
CA PRO A 294 -19.45 -0.94 7.46
C PRO A 294 -19.64 0.02 6.29
N SER A 295 -18.56 0.74 5.92
CA SER A 295 -18.57 1.82 4.92
C SER A 295 -19.22 1.46 3.58
N TRP A 296 -19.17 0.19 3.16
CA TRP A 296 -19.76 -0.29 1.89
C TRP A 296 -21.24 -0.60 1.97
N LYS A 297 -21.87 -0.42 3.11
CA LYS A 297 -23.32 -0.60 3.31
C LYS A 297 -24.08 0.70 3.53
N VAL A 298 -23.40 1.85 3.56
CA VAL A 298 -23.98 3.18 3.83
C VAL A 298 -23.74 4.17 2.72
#